data_cc7b4c6a6141bd5eef89c64e75d32aad
#
_entry.id   cc7b4c6a6141bd5eef89c64e75d32aad
#
_cell.length_a   1.000
_cell.length_b   1.000
_cell.length_c   1.000
_cell.angle_alpha   90.00
_cell.angle_beta   90.00
_cell.angle_gamma   90.00
#
_symmetry.space_group_name_H-M   'P 1'
#
loop_
_entity.id
_entity.type
_entity.pdbx_description
1 polymer ?
#
loop_
_entity_poly.entity_id
_entity_poly.type
_entity_poly.pdbx_seq_one_letter_code
_entity_poly.pdbx_strand_id
1 'polypeptide(L)'
;MANFFVRVDRYLAKQVTLSSRFLKMFRAVSIAQLAVISVLVGLELITKQVLESRLTAWGGATSIFPGFRLSLNHNRGVSFGMLESGHWLMPYLLAIVALFLVLAVLIWTAQQKSKCINVAGILFASGGLANAIDRLGDGAVTDYLDFGWQAFRWPTFNLADVLIFIGVAMLLIAWRKGSQNLENDEQ
;
A
#
# COMPACT_ATOMS: atom_id res chain seq x y z
N MET A 1 9.95 -45.58 -25.14
CA MET A 1 10.58 -44.27 -25.47
C MET A 1 9.56 -43.20 -25.89
N ALA A 2 8.58 -43.44 -26.75
CA ALA A 2 7.61 -42.43 -27.20
C ALA A 2 6.86 -41.71 -26.05
N ASN A 3 6.43 -42.43 -25.01
CA ASN A 3 5.71 -41.83 -23.85
C ASN A 3 6.56 -40.90 -22.97
N PHE A 4 7.89 -41.03 -22.99
CA PHE A 4 8.79 -40.15 -22.26
C PHE A 4 8.87 -38.79 -22.96
N PHE A 5 9.10 -38.76 -24.26
CA PHE A 5 9.16 -37.52 -25.04
C PHE A 5 7.86 -36.70 -24.98
N VAL A 6 6.71 -37.35 -25.06
CA VAL A 6 5.39 -36.70 -24.93
C VAL A 6 5.19 -36.08 -23.52
N ARG A 7 5.74 -36.68 -22.47
CA ARG A 7 5.72 -36.07 -21.11
C ARG A 7 6.64 -34.87 -21.00
N VAL A 8 7.84 -34.94 -21.57
CA VAL A 8 8.80 -33.84 -21.57
C VAL A 8 8.24 -32.64 -22.33
N ASP A 9 7.67 -32.87 -23.55
CA ASP A 9 7.06 -31.80 -24.34
C ASP A 9 5.89 -31.11 -23.61
N ARG A 10 5.02 -31.89 -22.96
CA ARG A 10 3.93 -31.33 -22.14
C ARG A 10 4.46 -30.53 -20.93
N TYR A 11 5.53 -31.00 -20.30
CA TYR A 11 6.15 -30.28 -19.19
C TYR A 11 6.76 -28.97 -19.67
N LEU A 12 7.52 -28.97 -20.76
CA LEU A 12 8.13 -27.76 -21.31
C LEU A 12 7.07 -26.79 -21.82
N ALA A 13 6.03 -27.25 -22.50
CA ALA A 13 4.91 -26.41 -22.93
C ALA A 13 4.19 -25.75 -21.74
N LYS A 14 4.01 -26.48 -20.63
CA LYS A 14 3.42 -25.93 -19.39
C LYS A 14 4.33 -24.86 -18.77
N GLN A 15 5.65 -25.06 -18.74
CA GLN A 15 6.62 -24.09 -18.23
C GLN A 15 6.63 -22.81 -19.10
N VAL A 16 6.65 -22.93 -20.42
CA VAL A 16 6.58 -21.79 -21.34
C VAL A 16 5.27 -21.01 -21.16
N THR A 17 4.14 -21.72 -21.00
CA THR A 17 2.84 -21.08 -20.76
C THR A 17 2.80 -20.36 -19.43
N LEU A 18 3.35 -20.93 -18.35
CA LEU A 18 3.45 -20.30 -17.05
C LEU A 18 4.35 -19.05 -17.10
N SER A 19 5.50 -19.15 -17.76
CA SER A 19 6.42 -18.03 -17.95
C SER A 19 5.77 -16.88 -18.74
N SER A 20 5.05 -17.20 -19.83
CA SER A 20 4.36 -16.19 -20.62
C SER A 20 3.20 -15.52 -19.88
N ARG A 21 2.46 -16.27 -19.05
CA ARG A 21 1.41 -15.71 -18.17
C ARG A 21 2.02 -14.80 -17.10
N PHE A 22 3.12 -15.22 -16.49
CA PHE A 22 3.85 -14.43 -15.51
C PHE A 22 4.36 -13.11 -16.11
N LEU A 23 4.99 -13.15 -17.29
CA LEU A 23 5.43 -11.95 -18.01
C LEU A 23 4.28 -11.03 -18.41
N LYS A 24 3.13 -11.57 -18.83
CA LYS A 24 1.92 -10.79 -19.14
C LYS A 24 1.36 -10.11 -17.89
N MET A 25 1.46 -10.75 -16.73
CA MET A 25 1.01 -10.20 -15.46
C MET A 25 1.80 -8.94 -15.06
N PHE A 26 3.13 -8.96 -15.24
CA PHE A 26 3.96 -7.76 -14.97
C PHE A 26 3.84 -6.68 -16.05
N ARG A 27 3.54 -7.06 -17.31
CA ARG A 27 3.26 -6.09 -18.39
C ARG A 27 1.95 -5.34 -18.22
N ALA A 28 1.07 -5.75 -17.30
CA ALA A 28 -0.17 -5.06 -17.05
C ALA A 28 0.04 -3.69 -16.37
N VAL A 29 1.10 -3.53 -15.58
CA VAL A 29 1.43 -2.25 -14.94
C VAL A 29 2.14 -1.36 -15.95
N SER A 30 1.54 -0.22 -16.27
CA SER A 30 2.09 0.72 -17.24
C SER A 30 3.19 1.60 -16.65
N ILE A 31 4.08 2.12 -17.50
CA ILE A 31 5.11 3.10 -17.10
C ILE A 31 4.47 4.33 -16.47
N ALA A 32 3.32 4.78 -16.98
CA ALA A 32 2.59 5.91 -16.42
C ALA A 32 2.12 5.64 -14.98
N GLN A 33 1.62 4.44 -14.69
CA GLN A 33 1.25 4.04 -13.33
C GLN A 33 2.47 4.05 -12.39
N LEU A 34 3.58 3.47 -12.83
CA LEU A 34 4.84 3.50 -12.06
C LEU A 34 5.33 4.92 -11.80
N ALA A 35 5.26 5.80 -12.79
CA ALA A 35 5.64 7.20 -12.64
C ALA A 35 4.76 7.92 -11.59
N VAL A 36 3.43 7.71 -11.63
CA VAL A 36 2.52 8.30 -10.62
C VAL A 36 2.81 7.76 -9.23
N ILE A 37 3.01 6.44 -9.10
CA ILE A 37 3.39 5.82 -7.80
C ILE A 37 4.70 6.44 -7.30
N SER A 38 5.72 6.55 -8.14
CA SER A 38 7.02 7.11 -7.75
C SER A 38 6.90 8.56 -7.28
N VAL A 39 6.08 9.38 -7.96
CA VAL A 39 5.83 10.76 -7.55
C VAL A 39 5.12 10.81 -6.20
N LEU A 40 4.04 10.03 -6.00
CA LEU A 40 3.30 10.02 -4.73
C LEU A 40 4.16 9.53 -3.56
N VAL A 41 4.93 8.45 -3.78
CA VAL A 41 5.90 7.95 -2.79
C VAL A 41 6.95 9.01 -2.46
N GLY A 42 7.54 9.63 -3.48
CA GLY A 42 8.55 10.67 -3.28
C GLY A 42 8.02 11.88 -2.51
N LEU A 43 6.82 12.35 -2.84
CA LEU A 43 6.15 13.44 -2.12
C LEU A 43 5.93 13.07 -0.65
N GLU A 44 5.44 11.86 -0.37
CA GLU A 44 5.21 11.43 1.01
C GLU A 44 6.52 11.31 1.80
N LEU A 45 7.56 10.69 1.24
CA LEU A 45 8.86 10.56 1.91
C LEU A 45 9.49 11.93 2.19
N ILE A 46 9.40 12.88 1.24
CA ILE A 46 9.86 14.26 1.45
C ILE A 46 9.04 14.93 2.56
N THR A 47 7.72 14.76 2.54
CA THR A 47 6.82 15.33 3.58
C THR A 47 7.20 14.81 4.96
N LYS A 48 7.40 13.50 5.11
CA LYS A 48 7.82 12.87 6.37
C LYS A 48 9.16 13.44 6.84
N GLN A 49 10.16 13.47 5.99
CA GLN A 49 11.50 13.97 6.34
C GLN A 49 11.48 15.46 6.76
N VAL A 50 10.73 16.29 6.02
CA VAL A 50 10.60 17.72 6.34
C VAL A 50 9.86 17.91 7.66
N LEU A 51 8.74 17.22 7.86
CA LEU A 51 7.95 17.35 9.08
C LEU A 51 8.68 16.77 10.30
N GLU A 52 9.36 15.64 10.17
CA GLU A 52 10.19 15.07 11.23
C GLU A 52 11.26 16.06 11.69
N SER A 53 12.02 16.62 10.76
CA SER A 53 13.05 17.63 11.04
C SER A 53 12.44 18.87 11.76
N ARG A 54 11.33 19.39 11.24
CA ARG A 54 10.67 20.59 11.81
C ARG A 54 10.06 20.31 13.18
N LEU A 55 9.33 19.21 13.32
CA LEU A 55 8.69 18.84 14.57
C LEU A 55 9.70 18.53 15.67
N THR A 56 10.81 17.87 15.33
CA THR A 56 11.91 17.66 16.29
C THR A 56 12.43 18.99 16.82
N ALA A 57 12.67 19.97 15.95
CA ALA A 57 13.13 21.31 16.34
C ALA A 57 12.10 22.07 17.17
N TRP A 58 10.79 21.78 17.04
CA TRP A 58 9.69 22.43 17.76
C TRP A 58 9.23 21.67 19.02
N GLY A 59 9.98 20.68 19.49
CA GLY A 59 9.63 19.90 20.69
C GLY A 59 8.63 18.78 20.46
N GLY A 60 8.54 18.28 19.24
CA GLY A 60 7.78 17.07 18.89
C GLY A 60 6.34 17.30 18.46
N ALA A 61 5.73 18.45 18.76
CA ALA A 61 4.35 18.74 18.36
C ALA A 61 4.08 20.25 18.21
N THR A 62 3.15 20.61 17.30
CA THR A 62 2.65 21.97 17.12
C THR A 62 1.16 21.97 16.77
N SER A 63 0.38 22.83 17.41
CA SER A 63 -1.06 22.98 17.12
C SER A 63 -1.25 23.89 15.91
N ILE A 64 -2.07 23.44 14.96
CA ILE A 64 -2.43 24.21 13.77
C ILE A 64 -3.75 24.95 13.99
N PHE A 65 -4.77 24.24 14.48
CA PHE A 65 -6.06 24.80 14.91
C PHE A 65 -6.72 23.85 15.94
N PRO A 66 -7.79 24.28 16.63
CA PRO A 66 -8.47 23.43 17.60
C PRO A 66 -8.89 22.09 16.98
N GLY A 67 -8.43 21.00 17.57
CA GLY A 67 -8.72 19.64 17.11
C GLY A 67 -7.70 19.05 16.11
N PHE A 68 -6.76 19.86 15.59
CA PHE A 68 -5.72 19.37 14.69
C PHE A 68 -4.34 19.90 15.08
N ARG A 69 -3.40 18.99 15.19
CA ARG A 69 -1.99 19.30 15.40
C ARG A 69 -1.09 18.42 14.52
N LEU A 70 0.10 18.88 14.28
CA LEU A 70 1.19 18.05 13.80
C LEU A 70 1.95 17.52 15.03
N SER A 71 2.14 16.20 15.10
CA SER A 71 2.79 15.55 16.24
C SER A 71 3.63 14.39 15.74
N LEU A 72 4.93 14.43 16.03
CA LEU A 72 5.85 13.38 15.60
C LEU A 72 5.64 12.11 16.42
N ASN A 73 5.38 11.02 15.74
CA ASN A 73 5.30 9.68 16.32
C ASN A 73 5.98 8.66 15.42
N HIS A 74 6.81 7.79 15.99
CA HIS A 74 7.47 6.70 15.27
C HIS A 74 6.75 5.38 15.56
N ASN A 75 5.93 4.93 14.62
CA ASN A 75 5.08 3.76 14.75
C ASN A 75 5.86 2.48 14.33
N ARG A 76 6.22 1.66 15.31
CA ARG A 76 6.92 0.39 15.10
C ARG A 76 5.98 -0.80 14.86
N GLY A 77 4.68 -0.60 15.09
CA GLY A 77 3.64 -1.63 14.96
C GLY A 77 2.71 -1.41 13.77
N VAL A 78 1.48 -1.89 13.96
CA VAL A 78 0.32 -1.59 13.10
C VAL A 78 -0.50 -0.50 13.78
N SER A 79 -1.50 0.04 13.08
CA SER A 79 -2.44 1.03 13.61
C SER A 79 -2.92 0.67 15.02
N PHE A 80 -3.04 1.66 15.90
CA PHE A 80 -3.42 1.51 17.32
C PHE A 80 -2.37 0.82 18.23
N GLY A 81 -1.09 0.76 17.84
CA GLY A 81 -0.07 0.11 18.67
C GLY A 81 -0.20 -1.43 18.75
N MET A 82 -1.09 -2.02 17.93
CA MET A 82 -1.18 -3.47 17.84
C MET A 82 0.10 -4.04 17.21
N LEU A 83 0.57 -5.18 17.72
CA LEU A 83 1.80 -5.82 17.28
C LEU A 83 3.09 -4.99 17.57
N GLU A 84 3.02 -4.01 18.46
CA GLU A 84 4.21 -3.37 19.02
C GLU A 84 4.88 -4.36 19.97
N SER A 85 5.44 -5.43 19.39
CA SER A 85 6.35 -6.31 20.11
C SER A 85 7.68 -5.60 20.16
N GLY A 86 8.33 -5.49 21.30
CA GLY A 86 9.68 -4.92 21.40
C GLY A 86 10.74 -5.69 20.58
N HIS A 87 10.30 -6.54 19.64
CA HIS A 87 11.15 -7.37 18.82
C HIS A 87 11.63 -6.60 17.59
N TRP A 88 12.93 -6.45 17.45
CA TRP A 88 13.58 -5.66 16.40
C TRP A 88 13.22 -6.08 14.95
N LEU A 89 12.83 -7.33 14.74
CA LEU A 89 12.43 -7.85 13.41
C LEU A 89 11.01 -7.45 12.99
N MET A 90 10.16 -6.99 13.91
CA MET A 90 8.75 -6.75 13.61
C MET A 90 8.54 -5.70 12.51
N PRO A 91 9.21 -4.54 12.49
CA PRO A 91 9.06 -3.56 11.42
C PRO A 91 9.41 -4.14 10.04
N TYR A 92 10.46 -4.96 9.96
CA TYR A 92 10.89 -5.60 8.71
C TYR A 92 9.88 -6.63 8.22
N LEU A 93 9.32 -7.42 9.13
CA LEU A 93 8.24 -8.36 8.79
C LEU A 93 7.02 -7.62 8.25
N LEU A 94 6.60 -6.54 8.90
CA LEU A 94 5.49 -5.70 8.46
C LEU A 94 5.79 -5.05 7.09
N ALA A 95 7.02 -4.62 6.84
CA ALA A 95 7.43 -4.11 5.54
C ALA A 95 7.33 -5.17 4.44
N ILE A 96 7.79 -6.39 4.69
CA ILE A 96 7.70 -7.51 3.74
C ILE A 96 6.24 -7.85 3.43
N VAL A 97 5.38 -7.93 4.44
CA VAL A 97 3.94 -8.17 4.26
C VAL A 97 3.30 -7.04 3.45
N ALA A 98 3.63 -5.78 3.77
CA ALA A 98 3.13 -4.63 3.02
C ALA A 98 3.56 -4.67 1.56
N LEU A 99 4.83 -4.96 1.26
CA LEU A 99 5.35 -5.08 -0.10
C LEU A 99 4.66 -6.21 -0.88
N PHE A 100 4.41 -7.36 -0.24
CA PHE A 100 3.67 -8.45 -0.85
C PHE A 100 2.24 -8.03 -1.21
N LEU A 101 1.52 -7.36 -0.29
CA LEU A 101 0.16 -6.86 -0.52
C LEU A 101 0.14 -5.79 -1.61
N VAL A 102 1.10 -4.85 -1.60
CA VAL A 102 1.26 -3.82 -2.64
C VAL A 102 1.41 -4.47 -4.01
N LEU A 103 2.31 -5.44 -4.14
CA LEU A 103 2.54 -6.14 -5.40
C LEU A 103 1.29 -6.89 -5.87
N ALA A 104 0.65 -7.64 -4.98
CA ALA A 104 -0.56 -8.41 -5.29
C ALA A 104 -1.71 -7.51 -5.75
N VAL A 105 -2.01 -6.43 -5.02
CA VAL A 105 -3.07 -5.48 -5.35
C VAL A 105 -2.76 -4.74 -6.64
N LEU A 106 -1.53 -4.26 -6.82
CA LEU A 106 -1.13 -3.52 -8.00
C LEU A 106 -1.24 -4.38 -9.27
N ILE A 107 -0.74 -5.62 -9.24
CA ILE A 107 -0.84 -6.55 -10.37
C ILE A 107 -2.30 -6.87 -10.68
N TRP A 108 -3.11 -7.14 -9.67
CA TRP A 108 -4.53 -7.45 -9.84
C TRP A 108 -5.30 -6.26 -10.41
N THR A 109 -5.12 -5.07 -9.86
CA THR A 109 -5.83 -3.86 -10.31
C THR A 109 -5.40 -3.44 -11.72
N ALA A 110 -4.13 -3.58 -12.07
CA ALA A 110 -3.61 -3.25 -13.40
C ALA A 110 -4.22 -4.12 -14.53
N GLN A 111 -4.72 -5.32 -14.20
CA GLN A 111 -5.40 -6.21 -15.15
C GLN A 111 -6.88 -5.85 -15.35
N GLN A 112 -7.43 -4.97 -14.52
CA GLN A 112 -8.83 -4.57 -14.60
C GLN A 112 -9.05 -3.51 -15.70
N LYS A 113 -10.17 -3.59 -16.40
CA LYS A 113 -10.55 -2.60 -17.41
C LYS A 113 -11.05 -1.28 -16.80
N SER A 114 -11.42 -1.29 -15.53
CA SER A 114 -11.96 -0.14 -14.81
C SER A 114 -10.84 0.82 -14.42
N LYS A 115 -10.92 2.05 -14.91
CA LYS A 115 -10.00 3.14 -14.52
C LYS A 115 -10.06 3.42 -13.02
N CYS A 116 -11.24 3.32 -12.40
CA CYS A 116 -11.43 3.52 -10.97
C CYS A 116 -10.64 2.49 -10.15
N ILE A 117 -10.70 1.21 -10.53
CA ILE A 117 -9.95 0.14 -9.87
C ILE A 117 -8.43 0.34 -10.07
N ASN A 118 -8.00 0.77 -11.25
CA ASN A 118 -6.59 1.05 -11.51
C ASN A 118 -6.07 2.22 -10.64
N VAL A 119 -6.84 3.30 -10.50
CA VAL A 119 -6.50 4.43 -9.62
C VAL A 119 -6.45 3.97 -8.16
N ALA A 120 -7.40 3.17 -7.72
CA ALA A 120 -7.41 2.60 -6.37
C ALA A 120 -6.15 1.78 -6.07
N GLY A 121 -5.70 0.95 -7.04
CA GLY A 121 -4.46 0.19 -6.94
C GLY A 121 -3.21 1.08 -6.85
N ILE A 122 -3.16 2.16 -7.62
CA ILE A 122 -2.07 3.15 -7.56
C ILE A 122 -2.01 3.82 -6.19
N LEU A 123 -3.13 4.29 -5.66
CA LEU A 123 -3.19 4.93 -4.34
C LEU A 123 -2.75 3.97 -3.23
N PHE A 124 -3.33 2.76 -3.22
CA PHE A 124 -2.95 1.72 -2.27
C PHE A 124 -1.45 1.38 -2.33
N ALA A 125 -0.93 1.18 -3.55
CA ALA A 125 0.47 0.85 -3.75
C ALA A 125 1.41 2.00 -3.32
N SER A 126 1.05 3.24 -3.62
CA SER A 126 1.85 4.41 -3.24
C SER A 126 1.98 4.55 -1.72
N GLY A 127 0.86 4.46 -0.99
CA GLY A 127 0.88 4.55 0.47
C GLY A 127 1.58 3.35 1.11
N GLY A 128 1.26 2.14 0.66
CA GLY A 128 1.90 0.91 1.18
C GLY A 128 3.41 0.89 0.95
N LEU A 129 3.87 1.36 -0.22
CA LEU A 129 5.28 1.42 -0.55
C LEU A 129 6.01 2.48 0.29
N ALA A 130 5.44 3.68 0.48
CA ALA A 130 6.02 4.72 1.30
C ALA A 130 6.21 4.25 2.76
N ASN A 131 5.18 3.63 3.35
CA ASN A 131 5.26 3.09 4.71
C ASN A 131 6.20 1.87 4.83
N ALA A 132 6.37 1.09 3.76
CA ALA A 132 7.34 0.00 3.74
C ALA A 132 8.78 0.52 3.69
N ILE A 133 9.05 1.58 2.91
CA ILE A 133 10.37 2.22 2.81
C ILE A 133 10.80 2.77 4.17
N ASP A 134 9.93 3.47 4.89
CA ASP A 134 10.23 3.94 6.26
C ASP A 134 10.65 2.78 7.17
N ARG A 135 9.86 1.69 7.20
CA ARG A 135 10.16 0.53 8.06
C ARG A 135 11.49 -0.13 7.71
N LEU A 136 11.86 -0.16 6.44
CA LEU A 136 13.13 -0.73 6.00
C LEU A 136 14.33 0.18 6.33
N GLY A 137 14.12 1.51 6.34
CA GLY A 137 15.14 2.51 6.68
C GLY A 137 15.29 2.67 8.19
N ASP A 138 14.23 3.12 8.85
CA ASP A 138 14.27 3.62 10.22
C ASP A 138 13.68 2.64 11.25
N GLY A 139 13.18 1.48 10.80
CA GLY A 139 12.54 0.48 11.67
C GLY A 139 11.20 0.95 12.24
N ALA A 140 10.63 2.03 11.71
CA ALA A 140 9.35 2.60 12.13
C ALA A 140 8.70 3.36 10.97
N VAL A 141 7.40 3.65 11.09
CA VAL A 141 6.72 4.59 10.19
C VAL A 141 6.64 5.95 10.87
N THR A 142 7.01 7.00 10.16
CA THR A 142 6.85 8.38 10.62
C THR A 142 5.40 8.82 10.44
N ASP A 143 4.67 8.98 11.55
CA ASP A 143 3.30 9.49 11.63
C ASP A 143 3.32 10.92 12.16
N TYR A 144 2.50 11.81 11.56
CA TYR A 144 2.58 13.24 11.87
C TYR A 144 1.22 13.95 11.92
N LEU A 145 0.13 13.36 11.44
CA LEU A 145 -1.22 13.92 11.51
C LEU A 145 -1.90 13.45 12.79
N ASP A 146 -2.28 14.39 13.64
CA ASP A 146 -2.89 14.12 14.93
C ASP A 146 -4.20 14.89 15.08
N PHE A 147 -5.31 14.17 15.06
CA PHE A 147 -6.65 14.72 15.24
C PHE A 147 -7.19 14.34 16.62
N GLY A 148 -7.85 15.29 17.25
CA GLY A 148 -8.49 15.04 18.55
C GLY A 148 -9.34 16.18 19.02
N TRP A 149 -10.26 15.88 19.92
CA TRP A 149 -11.14 16.85 20.56
C TRP A 149 -11.17 16.60 22.06
N GLN A 150 -10.87 17.61 22.83
CA GLN A 150 -10.75 17.52 24.30
C GLN A 150 -9.79 16.39 24.73
N ALA A 151 -10.26 15.41 25.50
CA ALA A 151 -9.48 14.28 26.00
C ALA A 151 -9.36 13.12 24.97
N PHE A 152 -10.18 13.11 23.91
CA PHE A 152 -10.12 12.05 22.88
C PHE A 152 -9.15 12.44 21.78
N ARG A 153 -8.21 11.54 21.49
CA ARG A 153 -7.31 11.67 20.34
C ARG A 153 -7.35 10.42 19.49
N TRP A 154 -7.46 10.65 18.19
CA TRP A 154 -7.27 9.59 17.18
C TRP A 154 -5.78 9.23 17.14
N PRO A 155 -5.42 7.97 16.92
CA PRO A 155 -4.03 7.60 16.69
C PRO A 155 -3.41 8.42 15.57
N THR A 156 -2.16 8.84 15.76
CA THR A 156 -1.44 9.58 14.71
C THR A 156 -1.30 8.73 13.44
N PHE A 157 -1.35 9.38 12.29
CA PHE A 157 -1.21 8.76 10.98
C PHE A 157 -0.48 9.70 10.02
N ASN A 158 -0.28 9.28 8.78
CA ASN A 158 0.41 10.02 7.73
C ASN A 158 -0.40 10.04 6.41
N LEU A 159 0.07 10.76 5.38
CA LEU A 159 -0.62 10.80 4.09
C LEU A 159 -0.58 9.44 3.36
N ALA A 160 0.42 8.61 3.58
CA ALA A 160 0.45 7.26 3.00
C ALA A 160 -0.75 6.43 3.51
N ASP A 161 -1.12 6.56 4.80
CA ASP A 161 -2.30 5.87 5.36
C ASP A 161 -3.60 6.39 4.73
N VAL A 162 -3.68 7.69 4.44
CA VAL A 162 -4.82 8.29 3.72
C VAL A 162 -4.92 7.70 2.30
N LEU A 163 -3.80 7.57 1.59
CA LEU A 163 -3.77 6.96 0.26
C LEU A 163 -4.21 5.50 0.30
N ILE A 164 -3.72 4.71 1.28
CA ILE A 164 -4.14 3.32 1.48
C ILE A 164 -5.65 3.27 1.75
N PHE A 165 -6.15 4.09 2.67
CA PHE A 165 -7.56 4.13 3.04
C PHE A 165 -8.47 4.46 1.84
N ILE A 166 -8.13 5.50 1.07
CA ILE A 166 -8.89 5.87 -0.13
C ILE A 166 -8.84 4.74 -1.15
N GLY A 167 -7.67 4.16 -1.41
CA GLY A 167 -7.50 3.03 -2.32
C GLY A 167 -8.39 1.85 -1.94
N VAL A 168 -8.37 1.43 -0.68
CA VAL A 168 -9.22 0.34 -0.16
C VAL A 168 -10.71 0.68 -0.27
N ALA A 169 -11.12 1.89 0.12
CA ALA A 169 -12.51 2.32 0.02
C ALA A 169 -13.03 2.27 -1.43
N MET A 170 -12.22 2.74 -2.39
CA MET A 170 -12.56 2.67 -3.81
C MET A 170 -12.68 1.22 -4.31
N LEU A 171 -11.81 0.31 -3.88
CA LEU A 171 -11.88 -1.11 -4.23
C LEU A 171 -13.15 -1.77 -3.68
N LEU A 172 -13.50 -1.50 -2.44
CA LEU A 172 -14.71 -2.02 -1.80
C LEU A 172 -16.00 -1.52 -2.50
N ILE A 173 -16.04 -0.22 -2.85
CA ILE A 173 -17.17 0.36 -3.61
C ILE A 173 -17.29 -0.28 -5.00
N ALA A 174 -16.16 -0.46 -5.68
CA ALA A 174 -16.15 -1.08 -7.02
C ALA A 174 -16.60 -2.53 -6.97
N TRP A 175 -16.15 -3.29 -5.97
CA TRP A 175 -16.57 -4.68 -5.75
C TRP A 175 -18.08 -4.79 -5.50
N ARG A 176 -18.64 -3.96 -4.61
CA ARG A 176 -20.07 -3.95 -4.32
C ARG A 176 -20.93 -3.67 -5.55
N LYS A 177 -20.53 -2.70 -6.39
CA LYS A 177 -21.23 -2.40 -7.64
C LYS A 177 -21.18 -3.56 -8.63
N GLY A 178 -20.05 -4.27 -8.72
CA GLY A 178 -19.92 -5.46 -9.56
C GLY A 178 -20.86 -6.58 -9.15
N SER A 179 -20.99 -6.84 -7.84
CA SER A 179 -21.90 -7.88 -7.31
C SER A 179 -23.37 -7.55 -7.61
N GLN A 180 -23.79 -6.30 -7.45
CA GLN A 180 -25.16 -5.87 -7.72
C GLN A 180 -25.56 -6.02 -9.19
N ASN A 181 -24.62 -5.77 -10.13
CA ASN A 181 -24.91 -5.97 -11.55
C ASN A 181 -25.12 -7.44 -11.91
N LEU A 182 -24.40 -8.37 -11.28
CA LEU A 182 -24.57 -9.81 -11.50
C LEU A 182 -25.95 -10.30 -10.99
N GLU A 183 -26.39 -9.83 -9.83
CA GLU A 183 -27.72 -10.16 -9.28
C GLU A 183 -28.87 -9.64 -10.17
N ASN A 184 -28.70 -8.46 -10.79
CA ASN A 184 -29.72 -7.89 -11.68
C ASN A 184 -29.78 -8.59 -13.05
N ASP A 185 -28.69 -9.16 -13.52
CA ASP A 185 -28.63 -9.89 -14.79
C ASP A 185 -29.21 -11.32 -14.67
N GLU A 186 -29.38 -11.85 -13.46
CA GLU A 186 -29.99 -13.15 -13.18
C GLU A 186 -31.52 -13.09 -12.93
N GLN A 187 -32.12 -11.89 -12.87
CA GLN A 187 -33.56 -11.65 -12.72
C GLN A 187 -34.23 -11.32 -14.06
#